data_64b753d712bc871ccbd01a297b2ff3bc
#
_entry.id   64b753d712bc871ccbd01a297b2ff3bc
#
_cell.length_a   1.000
_cell.length_b   1.000
_cell.length_c   1.000
_cell.angle_alpha   90.00
_cell.angle_beta   90.00
_cell.angle_gamma   90.00
#
_symmetry.space_group_name_H-M   'P 1'
#
loop_
_entity.id
_entity.type
_entity.pdbx_description
1 polymer ?
#
loop_
_entity_poly.entity_id
_entity_poly.type
_entity_poly.pdbx_seq_one_letter_code
_entity_poly.pdbx_strand_id
1 'polypeptide(L)'
;MVAYQMNGTDIPFLNGYPIKLIVPGYYGTYWVKHLSEIKVVDDVYNGYWMNPAYRIPDNDCNCVAPGTAPSKTIPINQFTIRSFITNFTDSSVVAVGKPVQARGIAFDAGYGIKKVL
;
A
#
# COMPACT_ATOMS: atom_id res chain seq x y z
N MET A 1 12.65 6.63 5.84
CA MET A 1 12.63 8.11 6.03
C MET A 1 11.82 8.42 7.28
N VAL A 2 12.30 9.35 8.12
CA VAL A 2 11.51 9.85 9.26
C VAL A 2 10.96 11.22 8.86
N ALA A 3 9.64 11.37 8.89
CA ALA A 3 8.96 12.61 8.58
C ALA A 3 8.50 13.30 9.87
N TYR A 4 8.63 14.62 9.91
CA TYR A 4 8.15 15.48 11.01
C TYR A 4 7.19 16.56 10.52
N GLN A 5 7.06 16.73 9.20
CA GLN A 5 6.13 17.66 8.58
C GLN A 5 5.41 17.01 7.39
N MET A 6 4.24 17.53 7.05
CA MET A 6 3.44 17.13 5.90
C MET A 6 2.84 18.37 5.25
N ASN A 7 3.11 18.55 3.94
CA ASN A 7 2.64 19.71 3.16
C ASN A 7 3.01 21.08 3.78
N GLY A 8 4.20 21.19 4.36
CA GLY A 8 4.71 22.44 4.93
C GLY A 8 4.20 22.79 6.33
N THR A 9 3.46 21.89 6.97
CA THR A 9 2.96 22.04 8.35
C THR A 9 3.34 20.83 9.20
N ASP A 10 3.18 20.92 10.51
CA ASP A 10 3.35 19.75 11.38
C ASP A 10 2.41 18.60 10.97
N ILE A 11 2.88 17.38 11.20
CA ILE A 11 2.04 16.20 10.92
C ILE A 11 0.80 16.26 11.83
N PRO A 12 -0.44 16.19 11.29
CA PRO A 12 -1.63 16.09 12.13
C PRO A 12 -1.55 14.91 13.10
N PHE A 13 -2.11 15.03 14.29
CA PHE A 13 -2.04 14.00 15.33
C PHE A 13 -2.47 12.61 14.80
N LEU A 14 -3.61 12.52 14.14
CA LEU A 14 -4.12 11.25 13.58
C LEU A 14 -3.24 10.68 12.46
N ASN A 15 -2.35 11.48 11.89
CA ASN A 15 -1.41 11.08 10.84
C ASN A 15 -0.03 10.69 11.39
N GLY A 16 0.21 10.88 12.72
CA GLY A 16 1.40 10.38 13.38
C GLY A 16 2.32 11.43 14.00
N TYR A 17 1.80 12.64 14.34
CA TYR A 17 2.55 13.65 15.11
C TYR A 17 3.22 13.03 16.36
N PRO A 18 4.44 13.41 16.79
CA PRO A 18 5.29 14.43 16.16
C PRO A 18 6.12 13.90 14.98
N ILE A 19 6.40 12.62 14.93
CA ILE A 19 7.23 12.00 13.88
C ILE A 19 6.66 10.67 13.41
N LYS A 20 6.86 10.39 12.14
CA LYS A 20 6.34 9.20 11.45
C LYS A 20 7.43 8.52 10.64
N LEU A 21 7.48 7.19 10.71
CA LEU A 21 8.29 6.41 9.78
C LEU A 21 7.56 6.28 8.42
N ILE A 22 8.27 6.59 7.36
CA ILE A 22 7.82 6.42 5.97
C ILE A 22 8.75 5.43 5.28
N VAL A 23 8.20 4.36 4.72
CA VAL A 23 8.91 3.33 3.97
C VAL A 23 8.33 3.27 2.55
N PRO A 24 8.83 4.10 1.62
CA PRO A 24 8.31 4.12 0.25
C PRO A 24 8.36 2.75 -0.42
N GLY A 25 7.33 2.42 -1.20
CA GLY A 25 7.20 1.12 -1.86
C GLY A 25 6.65 -0.01 -1.00
N TYR A 26 6.52 0.20 0.32
CA TYR A 26 5.93 -0.78 1.24
C TYR A 26 4.51 -0.41 1.63
N TYR A 27 3.72 -1.39 2.02
CA TYR A 27 2.37 -1.17 2.54
C TYR A 27 2.38 -0.30 3.79
N GLY A 28 1.30 0.45 4.01
CA GLY A 28 1.16 1.41 5.12
C GLY A 28 1.32 0.82 6.52
N THR A 29 1.27 -0.49 6.67
CA THR A 29 1.59 -1.19 7.94
C THR A 29 3.01 -0.95 8.42
N TYR A 30 3.93 -0.62 7.52
CA TYR A 30 5.32 -0.26 7.84
C TYR A 30 5.52 1.23 8.10
N TRP A 31 4.48 2.05 7.92
CA TRP A 31 4.54 3.49 8.10
C TRP A 31 4.11 3.85 9.53
N VAL A 32 5.01 3.60 10.46
CA VAL A 32 4.72 3.72 11.89
C VAL A 32 4.43 5.15 12.29
N LYS A 33 3.24 5.41 12.83
CA LYS A 33 2.83 6.69 13.42
C LYS A 33 3.35 6.82 14.83
N HIS A 34 3.55 8.06 15.30
CA HIS A 34 4.02 8.35 16.66
C HIS A 34 5.30 7.57 16.99
N LEU A 35 6.25 7.61 16.05
CA LEU A 35 7.50 6.86 16.17
C LEU A 35 8.24 7.27 17.44
N SER A 36 8.57 6.32 18.29
CA SER A 36 9.29 6.53 19.56
C SER A 36 10.65 5.83 19.60
N GLU A 37 10.77 4.71 18.88
CA GLU A 37 11.99 3.91 18.91
C GLU A 37 12.19 3.15 17.60
N ILE A 38 13.43 2.95 17.21
CA ILE A 38 13.85 2.04 16.13
C ILE A 38 14.94 1.14 16.69
N LYS A 39 14.68 -0.17 16.70
CA LYS A 39 15.67 -1.19 17.09
C LYS A 39 16.09 -1.99 15.88
N VAL A 40 17.40 -2.14 15.69
CA VAL A 40 17.96 -3.13 14.78
C VAL A 40 18.14 -4.43 15.54
N VAL A 41 17.61 -5.51 15.01
CA VAL A 41 17.70 -6.85 15.60
C VAL A 41 18.35 -7.80 14.58
N ASP A 42 19.04 -8.80 15.08
CA ASP A 42 19.69 -9.85 14.28
C ASP A 42 18.84 -11.10 14.12
N ASP A 43 17.75 -11.20 14.90
CA ASP A 43 16.78 -12.28 14.82
C ASP A 43 15.59 -11.92 13.89
N VAL A 44 14.91 -12.96 13.37
CA VAL A 44 13.66 -12.80 12.64
C VAL A 44 12.56 -12.36 13.59
N TYR A 45 12.11 -11.12 13.46
CA TYR A 45 11.00 -10.61 14.27
C TYR A 45 9.68 -11.30 13.92
N ASN A 46 9.06 -11.97 14.89
CA ASN A 46 7.82 -12.73 14.74
C ASN A 46 6.69 -12.18 15.63
N GLY A 47 6.54 -10.86 15.68
CA GLY A 47 5.44 -10.22 16.39
C GLY A 47 4.09 -10.42 15.70
N TYR A 48 2.99 -10.15 16.41
CA TYR A 48 1.61 -10.35 15.96
C TYR A 48 1.32 -9.78 14.56
N TRP A 49 1.86 -8.59 14.23
CA TRP A 49 1.63 -7.92 12.96
C TRP A 49 2.36 -8.57 11.78
N MET A 50 3.33 -9.45 12.05
CA MET A 50 4.04 -10.25 11.05
C MET A 50 3.48 -11.67 10.97
N ASN A 51 2.95 -12.18 12.08
CA ASN A 51 2.36 -13.49 12.19
C ASN A 51 1.43 -13.57 13.43
N PRO A 52 0.10 -13.77 13.28
CA PRO A 52 -0.62 -14.16 12.05
C PRO A 52 -1.18 -13.01 11.21
N ALA A 53 -1.08 -11.74 11.66
CA ALA A 53 -1.70 -10.62 10.97
C ALA A 53 -0.90 -10.19 9.71
N TYR A 54 -1.52 -9.40 8.86
CA TYR A 54 -0.94 -8.79 7.64
C TYR A 54 -0.07 -9.74 6.81
N ARG A 55 -0.68 -10.81 6.35
CA ARG A 55 -0.03 -11.79 5.48
C ARG A 55 -0.63 -11.79 4.09
N ILE A 56 0.20 -12.11 3.09
CA ILE A 56 -0.19 -12.23 1.68
C ILE A 56 0.23 -13.61 1.15
N PRO A 57 -0.41 -14.12 0.09
CA PRO A 57 0.00 -15.36 -0.56
C PRO A 57 1.46 -15.29 -1.03
N ASP A 58 2.19 -16.38 -0.82
CA ASP A 58 3.59 -16.55 -1.26
C ASP A 58 3.63 -17.13 -2.67
N ASN A 59 3.28 -16.31 -3.65
CA ASN A 59 3.35 -16.61 -5.08
C ASN A 59 3.59 -15.31 -5.88
N ASP A 60 3.89 -15.43 -7.16
CA ASP A 60 4.30 -14.31 -8.02
C ASP A 60 3.29 -13.16 -8.09
N CYS A 61 2.00 -13.43 -7.99
CA CYS A 61 0.97 -12.39 -8.03
C CYS A 61 0.53 -11.92 -6.64
N ASN A 62 1.00 -12.53 -5.55
CA ASN A 62 0.49 -12.35 -4.19
C ASN A 62 -1.05 -12.43 -4.12
N CYS A 63 -1.62 -13.33 -4.86
CA CYS A 63 -3.07 -13.43 -5.06
C CYS A 63 -3.55 -14.89 -5.02
N VAL A 64 -4.86 -15.07 -4.79
CA VAL A 64 -5.58 -16.33 -4.91
C VAL A 64 -6.92 -16.10 -5.61
N ALA A 65 -7.51 -17.14 -6.18
CA ALA A 65 -8.85 -17.07 -6.73
C ALA A 65 -9.87 -16.72 -5.63
N PRO A 66 -10.93 -15.97 -5.95
CA PRO A 66 -11.99 -15.66 -4.98
C PRO A 66 -12.51 -16.92 -4.27
N GLY A 67 -12.65 -16.83 -2.94
CA GLY A 67 -13.14 -17.93 -2.12
C GLY A 67 -12.13 -19.04 -1.80
N THR A 68 -10.87 -18.91 -2.24
CA THR A 68 -9.82 -19.89 -1.91
C THR A 68 -8.88 -19.36 -0.85
N ALA A 69 -8.35 -20.26 -0.01
CA ALA A 69 -7.30 -19.92 0.95
C ALA A 69 -5.91 -20.14 0.32
N PRO A 70 -4.91 -19.30 0.61
CA PRO A 70 -3.55 -19.53 0.16
C PRO A 70 -2.93 -20.75 0.86
N SER A 71 -2.17 -21.56 0.12
CA SER A 71 -1.44 -22.69 0.68
C SER A 71 -0.25 -22.27 1.53
N LYS A 72 0.37 -21.15 1.19
CA LYS A 72 1.51 -20.57 1.90
C LYS A 72 1.39 -19.05 1.91
N THR A 73 1.83 -18.43 2.99
CA THR A 73 1.79 -16.98 3.15
C THR A 73 3.10 -16.44 3.67
N ILE A 74 3.38 -15.18 3.34
CA ILE A 74 4.49 -14.38 3.88
C ILE A 74 3.94 -13.11 4.53
N PRO A 75 4.67 -12.44 5.42
CA PRO A 75 4.31 -11.11 5.87
C PRO A 75 4.13 -10.16 4.67
N ILE A 76 3.10 -9.32 4.75
CA ILE A 76 2.92 -8.23 3.79
C ILE A 76 4.22 -7.41 3.71
N ASN A 77 4.59 -6.96 2.52
CA ASN A 77 5.87 -6.28 2.29
C ASN A 77 5.73 -5.15 1.27
N GLN A 78 6.38 -5.25 0.11
CA GLN A 78 6.28 -4.27 -0.96
C GLN A 78 4.90 -4.28 -1.63
N PHE A 79 4.50 -3.14 -2.19
CA PHE A 79 3.27 -3.03 -2.96
C PHE A 79 3.27 -3.98 -4.16
N THR A 80 2.17 -4.66 -4.36
CA THR A 80 1.82 -5.20 -5.68
C THR A 80 1.38 -4.07 -6.61
N ILE A 81 1.53 -4.27 -7.92
CA ILE A 81 1.04 -3.32 -8.93
C ILE A 81 -0.44 -3.07 -8.71
N ARG A 82 -0.83 -1.79 -8.71
CA ARG A 82 -2.23 -1.36 -8.57
C ARG A 82 -2.56 -0.28 -9.59
N SER A 83 -3.82 -0.28 -10.00
CA SER A 83 -4.39 0.79 -10.81
C SER A 83 -5.86 0.98 -10.47
N PHE A 84 -6.35 2.20 -10.60
CA PHE A 84 -7.77 2.52 -10.46
C PHE A 84 -8.14 3.79 -11.24
N ILE A 85 -9.39 3.83 -11.71
CA ILE A 85 -9.96 5.00 -12.36
C ILE A 85 -10.39 5.99 -11.28
N THR A 86 -10.10 7.28 -11.48
CA THR A 86 -10.31 8.32 -10.47
C THR A 86 -11.47 9.26 -10.76
N ASN A 87 -11.98 9.28 -11.99
CA ASN A 87 -13.01 10.23 -12.43
C ASN A 87 -14.36 9.58 -12.75
N PHE A 88 -14.54 8.29 -12.49
CA PHE A 88 -15.82 7.59 -12.59
C PHE A 88 -16.12 6.85 -11.30
N THR A 89 -17.40 6.73 -11.01
CA THR A 89 -17.96 5.92 -9.92
C THR A 89 -19.01 4.97 -10.52
N ASP A 90 -19.48 4.00 -9.74
CA ASP A 90 -20.52 3.05 -10.17
C ASP A 90 -21.84 3.73 -10.59
N SER A 91 -22.06 4.96 -10.12
CA SER A 91 -23.23 5.79 -10.47
C SER A 91 -23.00 6.77 -11.61
N SER A 92 -21.82 6.78 -12.23
CA SER A 92 -21.53 7.70 -13.34
C SER A 92 -22.33 7.36 -14.58
N VAL A 93 -23.03 8.34 -15.13
CA VAL A 93 -23.81 8.21 -16.37
C VAL A 93 -23.01 8.77 -17.53
N VAL A 94 -22.84 7.98 -18.57
CA VAL A 94 -22.11 8.36 -19.79
C VAL A 94 -23.01 8.25 -21.01
N ALA A 95 -22.81 9.16 -21.97
CA ALA A 95 -23.59 9.17 -23.22
C ALA A 95 -23.11 8.04 -24.16
N VAL A 96 -24.04 7.24 -24.67
CA VAL A 96 -23.76 6.19 -25.64
C VAL A 96 -23.23 6.78 -26.95
N GLY A 97 -22.18 6.18 -27.51
CA GLY A 97 -21.61 6.57 -28.81
C GLY A 97 -20.75 7.85 -28.78
N LYS A 98 -20.47 8.40 -27.61
CA LYS A 98 -19.53 9.53 -27.45
C LYS A 98 -18.23 9.08 -26.78
N PRO A 99 -17.08 9.62 -27.20
CA PRO A 99 -15.83 9.34 -26.51
C PRO A 99 -15.87 9.90 -25.09
N VAL A 100 -15.36 9.13 -24.13
CA VAL A 100 -15.30 9.49 -22.72
C VAL A 100 -13.84 9.48 -22.28
N GLN A 101 -13.39 10.53 -21.60
CA GLN A 101 -12.06 10.61 -21.06
C GLN A 101 -12.00 9.89 -19.69
N ALA A 102 -11.37 8.72 -19.65
CA ALA A 102 -11.02 8.07 -18.39
C ALA A 102 -9.68 8.61 -17.85
N ARG A 103 -9.63 8.86 -16.55
CA ARG A 103 -8.40 9.23 -15.83
C ARG A 103 -8.17 8.20 -14.72
N GLY A 104 -6.93 7.81 -14.55
CA GLY A 104 -6.57 6.82 -13.54
C GLY A 104 -5.18 7.05 -12.95
N ILE A 105 -4.90 6.31 -11.91
CA ILE A 105 -3.58 6.23 -11.29
C ILE A 105 -3.12 4.78 -11.36
N ALA A 106 -1.86 4.58 -11.74
CA ALA A 106 -1.19 3.29 -11.67
C ALA A 106 0.13 3.45 -10.93
N PHE A 107 0.45 2.54 -10.02
CA PHE A 107 1.68 2.59 -9.23
C PHE A 107 2.12 1.18 -8.80
N ASP A 108 3.38 1.09 -8.41
CA ASP A 108 4.00 -0.11 -7.89
C ASP A 108 5.00 0.21 -6.76
N ALA A 109 5.82 -0.75 -6.37
CA ALA A 109 6.86 -0.60 -5.36
C ALA A 109 8.14 0.15 -5.84
N GLY A 110 8.14 0.77 -7.02
CA GLY A 110 9.28 1.50 -7.57
C GLY A 110 10.00 0.80 -8.72
N TYR A 111 9.45 -0.31 -9.24
CA TYR A 111 9.98 -1.01 -10.42
C TYR A 111 9.58 -0.36 -11.74
N GLY A 112 8.59 0.53 -11.70
CA GLY A 112 8.05 1.25 -12.84
C GLY A 112 6.90 0.51 -13.55
N ILE A 113 5.98 1.30 -14.13
CA ILE A 113 4.84 0.79 -14.89
C ILE A 113 5.21 0.74 -16.38
N LYS A 114 5.26 -0.47 -16.93
CA LYS A 114 5.57 -0.69 -18.33
C LYS A 114 4.39 -0.36 -19.25
N LYS A 115 3.17 -0.68 -18.84
CA LYS A 115 1.96 -0.55 -19.66
C LYS A 115 0.70 -0.48 -18.81
N VAL A 116 -0.25 0.31 -19.22
CA VAL A 116 -1.64 0.34 -18.73
C VAL A 116 -2.54 -0.07 -19.90
N LEU A 117 -3.47 -1.02 -19.66
CA LEU A 117 -4.38 -1.57 -20.66
C LEU A 117 -5.82 -1.24 -20.27
#